data_694e36860cf67d7a1f67fc21724b39b6
#
_entry.id   694e36860cf67d7a1f67fc21724b39b6
#
_cell.length_a   1.000
_cell.length_b   1.000
_cell.length_c   1.000
_cell.angle_alpha   90.00
_cell.angle_beta   90.00
_cell.angle_gamma   90.00
#
_symmetry.space_group_name_H-M   'P 1'
#
loop_
_entity.id
_entity.type
_entity.pdbx_description
1 polymer ?
#
loop_
_entity_poly.entity_id
_entity_poly.type
_entity_poly.pdbx_seq_one_letter_code
_entity_poly.pdbx_strand_id
1 'polypeptide(L)'
;MATVKFRLRSNANKNVSIKVRLMTGRNNDIETNTGFTINPKEWSDATNKPKQNTAENKRLFNDLKKLETYLFDSLNNDLANSVIIDKYWLENRINDCFKRIEKIDNGILVNHIQYIIDNANTRKIKGRNKLGLSENRIKGYKTFKKIIENYQEVIKKQIHLLDVNKPFVEKFTNWLINTKEYSVNYAGKQIDNLKTVCLDAEKLEIPINNQIKFIESFSENAEDRLIVTLSIDEIEQIRTTELENKAHINARKWLLIGCQIGQRSNDLLAITKEDFRYTSKGINLDLIQQKTSKPVTIPIVEDYIIDMIENNLPYKISSQKLNEYIKEICKIAKIDEVIKGKKIDKDTKRKK
;
A
#
# COMPACT_ATOMS: atom_id res chain seq x y z
N MET A 1 6.02 39.87 -27.36
CA MET A 1 4.63 39.88 -26.88
C MET A 1 4.14 38.42 -26.95
N ALA A 2 3.54 37.88 -25.90
CA ALA A 2 3.00 36.52 -25.90
C ALA A 2 1.71 36.50 -26.77
N THR A 3 1.46 35.38 -27.46
CA THR A 3 0.24 35.22 -28.27
C THR A 3 -0.36 33.84 -28.04
N VAL A 4 -1.68 33.80 -27.90
CA VAL A 4 -2.47 32.57 -27.83
C VAL A 4 -3.31 32.47 -29.10
N LYS A 5 -3.21 31.37 -29.85
CA LYS A 5 -3.99 31.14 -31.07
C LYS A 5 -4.61 29.74 -31.03
N PHE A 6 -5.84 29.64 -31.57
CA PHE A 6 -6.49 28.34 -31.74
C PHE A 6 -6.43 27.91 -33.20
N ARG A 7 -6.30 26.60 -33.44
CA ARG A 7 -6.36 26.04 -34.80
C ARG A 7 -6.96 24.65 -34.82
N LEU A 8 -7.47 24.23 -35.94
CA LEU A 8 -7.96 22.87 -36.13
C LEU A 8 -6.80 21.92 -36.41
N ARG A 9 -6.94 20.67 -35.93
CA ARG A 9 -5.99 19.59 -36.22
C ARG A 9 -5.98 19.22 -37.71
N SER A 10 -7.13 19.29 -38.40
CA SER A 10 -7.28 18.95 -39.82
C SER A 10 -8.56 19.56 -40.37
N ASN A 11 -8.73 19.57 -41.71
CA ASN A 11 -9.91 20.05 -42.38
C ASN A 11 -10.87 18.92 -42.83
N ALA A 12 -10.78 17.75 -42.21
CA ALA A 12 -11.65 16.62 -42.52
C ALA A 12 -13.12 16.94 -42.20
N ASN A 13 -14.05 16.50 -43.07
CA ASN A 13 -15.50 16.75 -42.87
C ASN A 13 -16.10 15.90 -41.75
N LYS A 14 -15.52 16.02 -40.54
CA LYS A 14 -15.98 15.43 -39.29
C LYS A 14 -15.48 16.29 -38.13
N ASN A 15 -15.97 16.04 -36.90
CA ASN A 15 -15.45 16.75 -35.73
C ASN A 15 -13.96 16.50 -35.57
N VAL A 16 -13.17 17.56 -35.52
CA VAL A 16 -11.72 17.55 -35.35
C VAL A 16 -11.32 18.28 -34.07
N SER A 17 -10.22 17.90 -33.48
CA SER A 17 -9.71 18.53 -32.26
C SER A 17 -9.25 19.97 -32.51
N ILE A 18 -9.60 20.85 -31.59
CA ILE A 18 -9.09 22.23 -31.55
C ILE A 18 -7.81 22.20 -30.73
N LYS A 19 -6.75 22.75 -31.29
CA LYS A 19 -5.47 22.94 -30.64
C LYS A 19 -5.29 24.37 -30.20
N VAL A 20 -4.57 24.58 -29.09
CA VAL A 20 -4.10 25.89 -28.67
C VAL A 20 -2.59 25.97 -28.86
N ARG A 21 -2.13 27.06 -29.41
CA ARG A 21 -0.73 27.41 -29.65
C ARG A 21 -0.40 28.66 -28.83
N LEU A 22 0.59 28.51 -27.95
CA LEU A 22 1.13 29.59 -27.12
C LEU A 22 2.55 29.92 -27.59
N MET A 23 2.77 31.19 -27.96
CA MET A 23 4.10 31.70 -28.33
C MET A 23 4.54 32.74 -27.29
N THR A 24 5.68 32.55 -26.64
CA THR A 24 6.23 33.45 -25.62
C THR A 24 7.60 33.95 -26.05
N GLY A 25 7.71 34.59 -27.19
CA GLY A 25 8.95 35.08 -27.78
C GLY A 25 9.35 34.31 -29.04
N ARG A 26 10.60 34.52 -29.52
CA ARG A 26 11.06 33.93 -30.79
C ARG A 26 11.33 32.43 -30.74
N ASN A 27 11.69 31.91 -29.57
CA ASN A 27 12.19 30.52 -29.40
C ASN A 27 11.26 29.61 -28.56
N ASN A 28 10.14 30.10 -28.06
CA ASN A 28 9.23 29.29 -27.26
C ASN A 28 7.83 29.28 -27.92
N ASP A 29 7.55 28.21 -28.65
CA ASP A 29 6.35 27.94 -29.42
C ASP A 29 5.83 26.55 -29.05
N ILE A 30 4.80 26.51 -28.26
CA ILE A 30 4.24 25.28 -27.70
C ILE A 30 2.78 25.12 -28.13
N GLU A 31 2.41 23.88 -28.45
CA GLU A 31 1.08 23.53 -28.90
C GLU A 31 0.57 22.25 -28.22
N THR A 32 -0.71 22.27 -27.84
CA THR A 32 -1.38 21.07 -27.34
C THR A 32 -2.88 21.09 -27.67
N ASN A 33 -3.58 19.99 -27.38
CA ASN A 33 -5.02 19.88 -27.60
C ASN A 33 -5.79 20.60 -26.48
N THR A 34 -6.83 21.35 -26.85
CA THR A 34 -7.74 21.99 -25.87
C THR A 34 -8.71 21.00 -25.22
N GLY A 35 -8.87 19.79 -25.78
CA GLY A 35 -9.91 18.82 -25.40
C GLY A 35 -11.28 19.13 -26.00
N PHE A 36 -11.40 20.19 -26.79
CA PHE A 36 -12.62 20.50 -27.56
C PHE A 36 -12.51 20.01 -29.00
N THR A 37 -13.66 19.76 -29.61
CA THR A 37 -13.78 19.35 -31.01
C THR A 37 -14.85 20.18 -31.71
N ILE A 38 -14.69 20.40 -33.01
CA ILE A 38 -15.68 21.11 -33.87
C ILE A 38 -15.59 20.58 -35.28
N ASN A 39 -16.68 20.65 -36.04
CA ASN A 39 -16.66 20.43 -37.49
C ASN A 39 -15.99 21.63 -38.18
N PRO A 40 -15.03 21.45 -39.11
CA PRO A 40 -14.37 22.55 -39.81
C PRO A 40 -15.33 23.50 -40.55
N LYS A 41 -16.48 23.02 -40.98
CA LYS A 41 -17.52 23.88 -41.58
C LYS A 41 -18.06 24.96 -40.64
N GLU A 42 -18.02 24.70 -39.35
CA GLU A 42 -18.44 25.61 -38.28
C GLU A 42 -17.28 26.46 -37.71
N TRP A 43 -16.10 26.36 -38.31
CA TRP A 43 -14.94 27.15 -37.95
C TRP A 43 -14.75 28.36 -38.83
N SER A 44 -14.25 29.45 -38.29
CA SER A 44 -13.88 30.66 -39.04
C SER A 44 -12.37 30.81 -39.07
N ASP A 45 -11.76 30.63 -40.22
CA ASP A 45 -10.30 30.80 -40.39
C ASP A 45 -9.89 32.29 -40.23
N ALA A 46 -10.78 33.22 -40.50
CA ALA A 46 -10.51 34.65 -40.31
C ALA A 46 -10.32 35.03 -38.83
N THR A 47 -11.12 34.43 -37.95
CA THR A 47 -11.05 34.71 -36.49
C THR A 47 -10.32 33.64 -35.69
N ASN A 48 -10.01 32.50 -36.31
CA ASN A 48 -9.50 31.30 -35.62
C ASN A 48 -10.37 30.87 -34.43
N LYS A 49 -11.70 30.95 -34.60
CA LYS A 49 -12.71 30.63 -33.56
C LYS A 49 -13.98 30.04 -34.21
N PRO A 50 -14.83 29.37 -33.40
CA PRO A 50 -16.14 28.87 -33.87
C PRO A 50 -17.02 29.98 -34.45
N LYS A 51 -17.77 29.68 -35.49
CA LYS A 51 -18.87 30.52 -35.96
C LYS A 51 -19.96 30.57 -34.89
N GLN A 52 -20.57 31.74 -34.67
CA GLN A 52 -21.56 31.92 -33.60
C GLN A 52 -23.00 31.72 -34.08
N ASN A 53 -23.22 30.76 -34.97
CA ASN A 53 -24.50 30.47 -35.63
C ASN A 53 -25.41 29.55 -34.80
N THR A 54 -24.87 28.74 -33.87
CA THR A 54 -25.62 27.82 -33.00
C THR A 54 -25.34 28.09 -31.53
N ALA A 55 -26.22 27.62 -30.63
CA ALA A 55 -26.02 27.75 -29.19
C ALA A 55 -24.76 26.99 -28.70
N GLU A 56 -24.46 25.85 -29.31
CA GLU A 56 -23.28 25.03 -29.00
C GLU A 56 -22.00 25.77 -29.42
N ASN A 57 -21.99 26.34 -30.62
CA ASN A 57 -20.83 27.08 -31.10
C ASN A 57 -20.60 28.37 -30.31
N LYS A 58 -21.66 29.04 -29.84
CA LYS A 58 -21.56 30.19 -28.93
C LYS A 58 -20.92 29.79 -27.57
N ARG A 59 -21.33 28.65 -27.02
CA ARG A 59 -20.71 28.12 -25.78
C ARG A 59 -19.23 27.80 -26.00
N LEU A 60 -18.89 27.08 -27.04
CA LEU A 60 -17.53 26.76 -27.40
C LEU A 60 -16.67 28.00 -27.64
N PHE A 61 -17.21 29.03 -28.33
CA PHE A 61 -16.53 30.30 -28.47
C PHE A 61 -16.22 30.96 -27.13
N ASN A 62 -17.18 30.98 -26.21
CA ASN A 62 -16.99 31.52 -24.85
C ASN A 62 -15.98 30.73 -24.05
N ASP A 63 -15.98 29.41 -24.15
CA ASP A 63 -15.00 28.54 -23.48
C ASP A 63 -13.58 28.80 -24.02
N LEU A 64 -13.40 28.93 -25.31
CA LEU A 64 -12.10 29.27 -25.90
C LEU A 64 -11.64 30.69 -25.50
N LYS A 65 -12.55 31.65 -25.40
CA LYS A 65 -12.23 33.00 -24.90
C LYS A 65 -11.85 32.99 -23.43
N LYS A 66 -12.56 32.23 -22.61
CA LYS A 66 -12.22 32.00 -21.18
C LYS A 66 -10.83 31.39 -21.04
N LEU A 67 -10.52 30.37 -21.83
CA LEU A 67 -9.21 29.75 -21.85
C LEU A 67 -8.10 30.74 -22.25
N GLU A 68 -8.33 31.53 -23.28
CA GLU A 68 -7.39 32.55 -23.74
C GLU A 68 -7.03 33.54 -22.62
N THR A 69 -8.02 34.11 -21.95
CA THR A 69 -7.82 35.02 -20.80
C THR A 69 -7.08 34.31 -19.65
N TYR A 70 -7.52 33.10 -19.26
CA TYR A 70 -6.91 32.36 -18.20
C TYR A 70 -5.43 32.03 -18.46
N LEU A 71 -5.09 31.70 -19.72
CA LEU A 71 -3.70 31.42 -20.10
C LEU A 71 -2.82 32.67 -20.02
N PHE A 72 -3.33 33.85 -20.42
CA PHE A 72 -2.59 35.11 -20.29
C PHE A 72 -2.37 35.49 -18.83
N ASP A 73 -3.39 35.40 -17.99
CA ASP A 73 -3.29 35.72 -16.56
C ASP A 73 -2.30 34.76 -15.85
N SER A 74 -2.41 33.46 -16.12
CA SER A 74 -1.48 32.47 -15.57
C SER A 74 -0.04 32.68 -16.05
N LEU A 75 0.15 33.00 -17.35
CA LEU A 75 1.45 33.23 -17.93
C LEU A 75 2.15 34.42 -17.25
N ASN A 76 1.44 35.54 -17.05
CA ASN A 76 1.99 36.73 -16.42
C ASN A 76 2.44 36.45 -14.98
N ASN A 77 1.64 35.74 -14.20
CA ASN A 77 1.96 35.35 -12.82
C ASN A 77 3.14 34.37 -12.76
N ASP A 78 3.15 33.38 -13.62
CA ASP A 78 4.14 32.30 -13.58
C ASP A 78 5.52 32.75 -14.12
N LEU A 79 5.54 33.63 -15.13
CA LEU A 79 6.79 34.26 -15.58
C LEU A 79 7.42 35.14 -14.49
N ALA A 80 6.62 35.87 -13.71
CA ALA A 80 7.11 36.64 -12.58
C ALA A 80 7.77 35.77 -11.48
N ASN A 81 7.32 34.50 -11.39
CA ASN A 81 7.83 33.52 -10.42
C ASN A 81 8.89 32.56 -11.03
N SER A 82 9.43 32.87 -12.20
CA SER A 82 10.45 32.06 -12.90
C SER A 82 10.04 30.62 -13.18
N VAL A 83 8.74 30.36 -13.38
CA VAL A 83 8.23 29.03 -13.74
C VAL A 83 8.58 28.73 -15.20
N ILE A 84 8.98 27.49 -15.47
CA ILE A 84 9.27 27.03 -16.82
C ILE A 84 7.96 26.88 -17.59
N ILE A 85 7.84 27.60 -18.74
CA ILE A 85 6.69 27.57 -19.61
C ILE A 85 6.97 26.57 -20.73
N ASP A 86 6.48 25.34 -20.55
CA ASP A 86 6.62 24.24 -21.49
C ASP A 86 5.26 23.63 -21.89
N LYS A 87 5.27 22.56 -22.67
CA LYS A 87 4.04 21.87 -23.07
C LYS A 87 3.27 21.31 -21.88
N TYR A 88 3.96 20.81 -20.86
CA TYR A 88 3.34 20.28 -19.64
C TYR A 88 2.65 21.40 -18.83
N TRP A 89 3.29 22.57 -18.74
CA TRP A 89 2.67 23.76 -18.17
C TRP A 89 1.37 24.10 -18.89
N LEU A 90 1.37 24.14 -20.24
CA LEU A 90 0.18 24.49 -21.03
C LEU A 90 -0.96 23.49 -20.83
N GLU A 91 -0.67 22.18 -20.80
CA GLU A 91 -1.64 21.11 -20.53
C GLU A 91 -2.26 21.25 -19.14
N ASN A 92 -1.45 21.50 -18.11
CA ASN A 92 -1.96 21.73 -16.75
C ASN A 92 -2.86 22.95 -16.66
N ARG A 93 -2.49 24.09 -17.29
CA ARG A 93 -3.32 25.31 -17.27
C ARG A 93 -4.65 25.12 -17.98
N ILE A 94 -4.70 24.34 -19.07
CA ILE A 94 -5.96 23.97 -19.75
C ILE A 94 -6.86 23.17 -18.81
N ASN A 95 -6.28 22.16 -18.14
CA ASN A 95 -7.01 21.32 -17.20
C ASN A 95 -7.50 22.11 -15.98
N ASP A 96 -6.68 23.00 -15.43
CA ASP A 96 -7.04 23.89 -14.32
C ASP A 96 -8.20 24.83 -14.70
N CYS A 97 -8.14 25.44 -15.90
CA CYS A 97 -9.18 26.36 -16.41
C CYS A 97 -10.57 25.73 -16.43
N PHE A 98 -10.62 24.46 -16.83
CA PHE A 98 -11.88 23.71 -16.97
C PHE A 98 -12.11 22.71 -15.84
N LYS A 99 -11.28 22.71 -14.78
CA LYS A 99 -11.35 21.75 -13.64
C LYS A 99 -11.41 20.29 -14.10
N ARG A 100 -10.68 19.96 -15.19
CA ARG A 100 -10.67 18.61 -15.78
C ARG A 100 -9.86 17.60 -14.97
N ILE A 101 -8.93 18.10 -14.16
CA ILE A 101 -8.24 17.31 -13.15
C ILE A 101 -8.71 17.90 -11.82
N GLU A 102 -9.50 17.16 -11.08
CA GLU A 102 -9.71 17.48 -9.68
C GLU A 102 -8.35 17.42 -8.99
N LYS A 103 -7.88 18.55 -8.46
CA LYS A 103 -6.71 18.54 -7.57
C LYS A 103 -7.07 17.61 -6.42
N ILE A 104 -6.38 16.47 -6.36
CA ILE A 104 -6.55 15.55 -5.24
C ILE A 104 -6.26 16.33 -3.97
N ASP A 105 -7.29 16.58 -3.18
CA ASP A 105 -7.13 17.21 -1.87
C ASP A 105 -6.48 16.21 -0.90
N ASN A 106 -5.18 16.32 -0.74
CA ASN A 106 -4.41 15.49 0.20
C ASN A 106 -4.71 15.83 1.67
N GLY A 107 -5.49 16.86 1.96
CA GLY A 107 -6.06 17.12 3.27
C GLY A 107 -7.18 16.13 3.65
N ILE A 108 -7.73 15.38 2.69
CA ILE A 108 -8.65 14.28 2.92
C ILE A 108 -7.86 13.02 3.28
N LEU A 109 -8.20 12.39 4.39
CA LEU A 109 -7.48 11.24 4.95
C LEU A 109 -7.28 10.09 3.94
N VAL A 110 -8.33 9.69 3.22
CA VAL A 110 -8.28 8.62 2.22
C VAL A 110 -7.34 8.95 1.06
N ASN A 111 -7.36 10.21 0.60
CA ASN A 111 -6.50 10.68 -0.48
C ASN A 111 -5.02 10.69 -0.05
N HIS A 112 -4.74 11.10 1.20
CA HIS A 112 -3.38 11.07 1.72
C HIS A 112 -2.86 9.64 1.89
N ILE A 113 -3.70 8.70 2.33
CA ILE A 113 -3.34 7.26 2.36
C ILE A 113 -3.01 6.77 0.93
N GLN A 114 -3.79 7.16 -0.08
CA GLN A 114 -3.52 6.81 -1.47
C GLN A 114 -2.18 7.42 -1.93
N TYR A 115 -1.93 8.69 -1.63
CA TYR A 115 -0.65 9.34 -1.91
C TYR A 115 0.55 8.58 -1.30
N ILE A 116 0.42 8.05 -0.07
CA ILE A 116 1.46 7.21 0.54
C ILE A 116 1.69 5.93 -0.26
N ILE A 117 0.61 5.29 -0.74
CA ILE A 117 0.67 4.05 -1.52
C ILE A 117 1.34 4.31 -2.88
N ASP A 118 0.95 5.36 -3.58
CA ASP A 118 1.44 5.69 -4.92
C ASP A 118 2.94 6.05 -4.91
N ASN A 119 3.39 6.69 -3.83
CA ASN A 119 4.79 7.06 -3.64
C ASN A 119 5.59 6.04 -2.82
N ALA A 120 5.09 4.81 -2.64
CA ALA A 120 5.71 3.82 -1.77
C ALA A 120 7.16 3.49 -2.14
N ASN A 121 7.51 3.48 -3.43
CA ASN A 121 8.82 3.07 -3.94
C ASN A 121 9.95 4.08 -3.63
N THR A 122 9.62 5.35 -3.45
CA THR A 122 10.59 6.44 -3.19
C THR A 122 10.70 6.81 -1.71
N ARG A 123 9.86 6.21 -0.84
CA ARG A 123 9.82 6.55 0.58
C ARG A 123 11.00 5.94 1.34
N LYS A 124 11.67 6.77 2.14
CA LYS A 124 12.73 6.34 3.06
C LYS A 124 12.12 5.84 4.37
N ILE A 125 12.52 4.64 4.79
CA ILE A 125 12.09 4.07 6.08
C ILE A 125 13.09 4.51 7.16
N LYS A 126 12.57 5.11 8.24
CA LYS A 126 13.41 5.50 9.40
C LYS A 126 14.18 4.28 9.94
N GLY A 127 15.50 4.44 10.10
CA GLY A 127 16.37 3.36 10.61
C GLY A 127 16.81 2.31 9.60
N ARG A 128 16.51 2.50 8.30
CA ARG A 128 17.03 1.65 7.21
C ARG A 128 17.61 2.50 6.09
N ASN A 129 18.78 2.12 5.58
CA ASN A 129 19.41 2.77 4.42
C ASN A 129 18.82 2.30 3.08
N LYS A 130 17.57 1.81 3.08
CA LYS A 130 16.91 1.26 1.91
C LYS A 130 15.70 2.13 1.54
N LEU A 131 15.55 2.44 0.25
CA LEU A 131 14.36 3.08 -0.31
C LEU A 131 13.25 2.04 -0.54
N GLY A 132 12.03 2.52 -0.48
CA GLY A 132 10.83 1.73 -0.77
C GLY A 132 10.20 1.08 0.47
N LEU A 133 8.87 1.19 0.57
CA LEU A 133 8.09 0.45 1.55
C LEU A 133 8.04 -1.02 1.17
N SER A 134 8.07 -1.92 2.15
CA SER A 134 7.87 -3.35 1.89
C SER A 134 6.45 -3.62 1.35
N GLU A 135 6.29 -4.66 0.53
CA GLU A 135 4.98 -5.09 0.01
C GLU A 135 3.94 -5.28 1.12
N ASN A 136 4.35 -5.85 2.25
CA ASN A 136 3.47 -6.04 3.40
C ASN A 136 3.02 -4.71 4.02
N ARG A 137 3.88 -3.67 4.01
CA ARG A 137 3.49 -2.34 4.47
C ARG A 137 2.51 -1.68 3.51
N ILE A 138 2.72 -1.82 2.19
CA ILE A 138 1.80 -1.34 1.15
C ILE A 138 0.43 -2.04 1.28
N LYS A 139 0.41 -3.38 1.43
CA LYS A 139 -0.83 -4.14 1.69
C LYS A 139 -1.53 -3.65 2.96
N GLY A 140 -0.75 -3.33 4.01
CA GLY A 140 -1.27 -2.75 5.25
C GLY A 140 -1.96 -1.40 5.03
N TYR A 141 -1.38 -0.50 4.25
CA TYR A 141 -2.01 0.79 3.90
C TYR A 141 -3.26 0.62 3.04
N LYS A 142 -3.26 -0.31 2.07
CA LYS A 142 -4.46 -0.63 1.26
C LYS A 142 -5.60 -1.12 2.14
N THR A 143 -5.31 -2.00 3.10
CA THR A 143 -6.30 -2.48 4.08
C THR A 143 -6.80 -1.35 4.98
N PHE A 144 -5.88 -0.50 5.47
CA PHE A 144 -6.24 0.65 6.29
C PHE A 144 -7.11 1.65 5.55
N LYS A 145 -6.78 1.96 4.28
CA LYS A 145 -7.61 2.80 3.41
C LYS A 145 -9.05 2.29 3.35
N LYS A 146 -9.23 0.98 3.09
CA LYS A 146 -10.56 0.36 3.04
C LYS A 146 -11.30 0.43 4.38
N ILE A 147 -10.61 0.35 5.50
CA ILE A 147 -11.22 0.51 6.84
C ILE A 147 -11.73 1.95 7.01
N ILE A 148 -10.95 2.96 6.60
CA ILE A 148 -11.35 4.37 6.68
C ILE A 148 -12.52 4.65 5.72
N GLU A 149 -12.51 4.13 4.50
CA GLU A 149 -13.63 4.23 3.55
C GLU A 149 -14.92 3.67 4.14
N ASN A 150 -14.88 2.47 4.71
CA ASN A 150 -16.04 1.86 5.39
C ASN A 150 -16.52 2.69 6.58
N TYR A 151 -15.62 3.33 7.32
CA TYR A 151 -16.00 4.21 8.42
C TYR A 151 -16.66 5.50 7.93
N GLN A 152 -16.15 6.09 6.84
CA GLN A 152 -16.78 7.26 6.19
C GLN A 152 -18.22 6.97 5.73
N GLU A 153 -18.47 5.77 5.18
CA GLU A 153 -19.82 5.34 4.81
C GLU A 153 -20.77 5.31 6.02
N VAL A 154 -20.28 4.83 7.17
CA VAL A 154 -21.10 4.78 8.41
C VAL A 154 -21.40 6.18 8.93
N ILE A 155 -20.43 7.07 8.97
CA ILE A 155 -20.61 8.43 9.48
C ILE A 155 -21.19 9.39 8.43
N LYS A 156 -21.32 8.94 7.17
CA LYS A 156 -21.80 9.70 6.00
C LYS A 156 -21.05 11.03 5.80
N LYS A 157 -19.75 11.04 6.08
CA LYS A 157 -18.89 12.21 5.99
C LYS A 157 -17.49 11.84 5.53
N GLN A 158 -16.90 12.65 4.64
CA GLN A 158 -15.47 12.57 4.37
C GLN A 158 -14.67 13.00 5.61
N ILE A 159 -13.56 12.34 5.86
CA ILE A 159 -12.68 12.64 6.99
C ILE A 159 -11.51 13.48 6.48
N HIS A 160 -11.41 14.71 6.97
CA HIS A 160 -10.24 15.55 6.78
C HIS A 160 -9.21 15.29 7.88
N LEU A 161 -7.94 15.45 7.57
CA LEU A 161 -6.84 15.30 8.54
C LEU A 161 -7.01 16.23 9.77
N LEU A 162 -7.64 17.39 9.58
CA LEU A 162 -8.02 18.31 10.67
C LEU A 162 -9.11 17.78 11.58
N ASP A 163 -9.97 16.88 11.08
CA ASP A 163 -11.04 16.27 11.89
C ASP A 163 -10.51 15.20 12.87
N VAL A 164 -9.26 14.73 12.68
CA VAL A 164 -8.67 13.63 13.45
C VAL A 164 -8.18 14.12 14.81
N ASN A 165 -9.13 14.49 15.66
CA ASN A 165 -8.93 14.90 17.06
C ASN A 165 -9.15 13.72 18.01
N LYS A 166 -8.96 13.94 19.33
CA LYS A 166 -9.16 12.92 20.36
C LYS A 166 -10.58 12.33 20.36
N PRO A 167 -11.68 13.12 20.32
CA PRO A 167 -13.03 12.58 20.23
C PRO A 167 -13.28 11.73 18.97
N PHE A 168 -12.69 12.10 17.84
CA PHE A 168 -12.75 11.29 16.61
C PHE A 168 -12.10 9.93 16.84
N VAL A 169 -10.89 9.90 17.42
CA VAL A 169 -10.16 8.65 17.65
C VAL A 169 -10.91 7.74 18.62
N GLU A 170 -11.53 8.29 19.65
CA GLU A 170 -12.38 7.53 20.60
C GLU A 170 -13.57 6.88 19.89
N LYS A 171 -14.29 7.63 19.04
CA LYS A 171 -15.42 7.09 18.26
C LYS A 171 -14.97 6.04 17.25
N PHE A 172 -13.85 6.28 16.56
CA PHE A 172 -13.29 5.33 15.61
C PHE A 172 -12.82 4.05 16.31
N THR A 173 -12.16 4.15 17.46
CA THR A 173 -11.77 3.02 18.29
C THR A 173 -12.98 2.19 18.73
N ASN A 174 -14.03 2.85 19.24
CA ASN A 174 -15.27 2.19 19.61
C ASN A 174 -15.90 1.43 18.45
N TRP A 175 -15.94 2.04 17.26
CA TRP A 175 -16.44 1.38 16.05
C TRP A 175 -15.58 0.18 15.65
N LEU A 176 -14.24 0.28 15.72
CA LEU A 176 -13.35 -0.84 15.41
C LEU A 176 -13.56 -2.03 16.33
N ILE A 177 -13.72 -1.79 17.64
CA ILE A 177 -13.83 -2.84 18.65
C ILE A 177 -15.27 -3.37 18.73
N ASN A 178 -16.27 -2.49 18.87
CA ASN A 178 -17.62 -2.90 19.21
C ASN A 178 -18.52 -3.14 17.98
N THR A 179 -18.27 -2.45 16.84
CA THR A 179 -19.07 -2.62 15.62
C THR A 179 -18.43 -3.58 14.64
N LYS A 180 -17.11 -3.43 14.40
CA LYS A 180 -16.34 -4.33 13.52
C LYS A 180 -15.80 -5.55 14.25
N GLU A 181 -15.85 -5.55 15.58
CA GLU A 181 -15.40 -6.66 16.43
C GLU A 181 -13.95 -7.08 16.17
N TYR A 182 -13.11 -6.11 15.82
CA TYR A 182 -11.69 -6.36 15.66
C TYR A 182 -11.02 -6.62 17.02
N SER A 183 -9.99 -7.45 17.03
CA SER A 183 -9.20 -7.65 18.24
C SER A 183 -8.56 -6.34 18.71
N VAL A 184 -8.36 -6.20 20.01
CA VAL A 184 -7.72 -5.03 20.64
C VAL A 184 -6.39 -4.70 19.96
N ASN A 185 -5.53 -5.70 19.74
CA ASN A 185 -4.26 -5.52 19.05
C ASN A 185 -4.41 -5.03 17.60
N TYR A 186 -5.43 -5.52 16.87
CA TYR A 186 -5.66 -5.08 15.50
C TYR A 186 -6.23 -3.67 15.45
N ALA A 187 -7.16 -3.33 16.36
CA ALA A 187 -7.69 -1.99 16.50
C ALA A 187 -6.58 -0.98 16.86
N GLY A 188 -5.75 -1.28 17.86
CA GLY A 188 -4.62 -0.45 18.23
C GLY A 188 -3.64 -0.21 17.07
N LYS A 189 -3.37 -1.25 16.27
CA LYS A 189 -2.57 -1.10 15.05
C LYS A 189 -3.21 -0.14 14.03
N GLN A 190 -4.55 -0.07 13.93
CA GLN A 190 -5.20 0.89 13.04
C GLN A 190 -5.06 2.32 13.56
N ILE A 191 -5.08 2.52 14.89
CA ILE A 191 -4.79 3.83 15.50
C ILE A 191 -3.34 4.26 15.24
N ASP A 192 -2.37 3.35 15.31
CA ASP A 192 -0.98 3.63 14.90
C ASP A 192 -0.87 4.01 13.42
N ASN A 193 -1.60 3.33 12.55
CA ASN A 193 -1.64 3.66 11.14
C ASN A 193 -2.22 5.06 10.92
N LEU A 194 -3.32 5.41 11.61
CA LEU A 194 -3.94 6.73 11.56
C LEU A 194 -2.95 7.82 11.98
N LYS A 195 -2.30 7.64 13.13
CA LYS A 195 -1.26 8.57 13.63
C LYS A 195 -0.13 8.71 12.62
N THR A 196 0.36 7.61 12.06
CA THR A 196 1.44 7.61 11.08
C THR A 196 1.07 8.39 9.82
N VAL A 197 -0.15 8.23 9.31
CA VAL A 197 -0.65 8.94 8.13
C VAL A 197 -0.77 10.44 8.40
N CYS A 198 -1.32 10.85 9.54
CA CYS A 198 -1.41 12.26 9.90
C CYS A 198 -0.03 12.91 10.05
N LEU A 199 0.91 12.25 10.74
CA LEU A 199 2.28 12.76 10.90
C LEU A 199 3.07 12.77 9.58
N ASP A 200 2.73 11.93 8.63
CA ASP A 200 3.29 11.97 7.29
C ASP A 200 2.79 13.19 6.51
N ALA A 201 1.50 13.51 6.62
CA ALA A 201 0.91 14.70 6.02
C ALA A 201 1.54 15.99 6.59
N GLU A 202 1.76 16.04 7.89
CA GLU A 202 2.42 17.19 8.54
C GLU A 202 3.82 17.48 7.97
N LYS A 203 4.60 16.44 7.65
CA LYS A 203 5.92 16.59 7.02
C LYS A 203 5.87 17.19 5.61
N LEU A 204 4.71 17.14 4.98
CA LEU A 204 4.42 17.74 3.68
C LEU A 204 3.70 19.08 3.82
N GLU A 205 3.73 19.67 5.01
CA GLU A 205 3.09 20.96 5.33
C GLU A 205 1.56 20.96 5.13
N ILE A 206 0.94 19.75 5.11
CA ILE A 206 -0.51 19.62 5.05
C ILE A 206 -1.07 19.78 6.47
N PRO A 207 -2.05 20.67 6.69
CA PRO A 207 -2.60 20.91 8.01
C PRO A 207 -3.22 19.66 8.63
N ILE A 208 -2.86 19.37 9.89
CA ILE A 208 -3.41 18.27 10.69
C ILE A 208 -3.93 18.79 12.04
N ASN A 209 -4.73 17.97 12.72
CA ASN A 209 -5.08 18.26 14.10
C ASN A 209 -3.94 17.87 15.05
N ASN A 210 -3.42 18.83 15.79
CA ASN A 210 -2.26 18.62 16.68
C ASN A 210 -2.53 17.61 17.81
N GLN A 211 -3.77 17.33 18.17
CA GLN A 211 -4.10 16.36 19.20
C GLN A 211 -3.65 14.94 18.84
N ILE A 212 -3.51 14.63 17.54
CA ILE A 212 -3.02 13.31 17.08
C ILE A 212 -1.63 12.95 17.62
N LYS A 213 -0.80 13.95 17.93
CA LYS A 213 0.54 13.73 18.48
C LYS A 213 0.52 13.09 19.86
N PHE A 214 -0.52 13.38 20.64
CA PHE A 214 -0.72 12.92 22.03
C PHE A 214 -1.57 11.65 22.12
N ILE A 215 -2.03 11.11 20.97
CA ILE A 215 -2.76 9.85 20.95
C ILE A 215 -1.77 8.70 21.04
N GLU A 216 -2.01 7.81 21.99
CA GLU A 216 -1.26 6.58 22.16
C GLU A 216 -2.05 5.40 21.59
N SER A 217 -1.34 4.46 21.00
CA SER A 217 -1.95 3.18 20.62
C SER A 217 -2.05 2.26 21.84
N PHE A 218 -2.86 1.25 21.70
CA PHE A 218 -3.11 0.28 22.76
C PHE A 218 -2.95 -1.15 22.22
N SER A 219 -2.67 -2.08 23.13
CA SER A 219 -2.57 -3.51 22.84
C SER A 219 -3.03 -4.33 24.04
N GLU A 220 -3.36 -5.60 23.84
CA GLU A 220 -3.55 -6.55 24.93
C GLU A 220 -2.25 -6.69 25.74
N ASN A 221 -2.35 -6.83 27.06
CA ASN A 221 -1.21 -7.11 27.91
C ASN A 221 -0.54 -8.43 27.51
N ALA A 222 0.78 -8.51 27.67
CA ALA A 222 1.53 -9.71 27.34
C ALA A 222 1.08 -10.92 28.17
N GLU A 223 0.69 -10.71 29.43
CA GLU A 223 0.18 -11.70 30.38
C GLU A 223 -1.14 -12.34 29.94
N ASP A 224 -1.96 -11.62 29.15
CA ASP A 224 -3.23 -12.13 28.62
C ASP A 224 -3.07 -12.98 27.35
N ARG A 225 -1.83 -13.18 26.89
CA ARG A 225 -1.54 -13.97 25.70
C ARG A 225 -1.31 -15.43 26.05
N LEU A 226 -2.25 -16.27 25.67
CA LEU A 226 -2.03 -17.70 25.73
C LEU A 226 -1.09 -18.12 24.58
N ILE A 227 0.10 -18.59 24.93
CA ILE A 227 1.06 -19.16 23.98
C ILE A 227 0.99 -20.68 24.14
N VAL A 228 0.58 -21.37 23.08
CA VAL A 228 0.55 -22.83 23.00
C VAL A 228 1.82 -23.30 22.32
N THR A 229 2.55 -24.20 22.99
CA THR A 229 3.77 -24.82 22.47
C THR A 229 3.64 -26.34 22.54
N LEU A 230 4.36 -27.04 21.67
CA LEU A 230 4.49 -28.50 21.78
C LEU A 230 5.44 -28.83 22.94
N SER A 231 5.07 -29.83 23.70
CA SER A 231 5.97 -30.45 24.69
C SER A 231 7.03 -31.35 24.01
N ILE A 232 8.04 -31.75 24.72
CA ILE A 232 9.06 -32.68 24.21
C ILE A 232 8.42 -34.03 23.85
N ASP A 233 7.49 -34.52 24.67
CA ASP A 233 6.78 -35.76 24.41
C ASP A 233 5.90 -35.70 23.15
N GLU A 234 5.22 -34.58 22.93
CA GLU A 234 4.44 -34.36 21.71
C GLU A 234 5.34 -34.27 20.46
N ILE A 235 6.52 -33.64 20.57
CA ILE A 235 7.50 -33.61 19.46
C ILE A 235 7.97 -35.03 19.14
N GLU A 236 8.25 -35.86 20.15
CA GLU A 236 8.63 -37.26 19.97
C GLU A 236 7.49 -38.09 19.37
N GLN A 237 6.27 -37.87 19.84
CA GLN A 237 5.06 -38.49 19.27
C GLN A 237 4.88 -38.14 17.79
N ILE A 238 5.07 -36.87 17.39
CA ILE A 238 5.07 -36.45 16.00
C ILE A 238 6.17 -37.15 15.21
N ARG A 239 7.37 -37.24 15.78
CA ARG A 239 8.55 -37.85 15.15
C ARG A 239 8.32 -39.32 14.82
N THR A 240 7.73 -40.05 15.73
CA THR A 240 7.55 -41.52 15.63
C THR A 240 6.26 -41.97 14.98
N THR A 241 5.29 -41.05 14.77
CA THR A 241 4.02 -41.33 14.11
C THR A 241 4.23 -41.82 12.68
N GLU A 242 3.58 -42.93 12.31
CA GLU A 242 3.58 -43.41 10.94
C GLU A 242 2.78 -42.47 10.00
N LEU A 243 3.39 -42.09 8.89
CA LEU A 243 2.79 -41.21 7.87
C LEU A 243 2.98 -41.83 6.50
N GLU A 244 1.88 -42.04 5.77
CA GLU A 244 1.88 -42.57 4.40
C GLU A 244 2.10 -41.47 3.35
N ASN A 245 1.59 -40.29 3.62
CA ASN A 245 1.62 -39.18 2.67
C ASN A 245 3.02 -38.52 2.64
N LYS A 246 3.68 -38.58 1.47
CA LYS A 246 5.03 -37.98 1.26
C LYS A 246 5.07 -36.48 1.60
N ALA A 247 3.98 -35.73 1.38
CA ALA A 247 3.93 -34.30 1.71
C ALA A 247 3.87 -34.09 3.23
N HIS A 248 3.19 -34.95 3.99
CA HIS A 248 3.20 -34.93 5.45
C HIS A 248 4.58 -35.31 6.01
N ILE A 249 5.23 -36.32 5.45
CA ILE A 249 6.60 -36.71 5.81
C ILE A 249 7.54 -35.53 5.62
N ASN A 250 7.46 -34.84 4.51
CA ASN A 250 8.26 -33.65 4.20
C ASN A 250 7.97 -32.50 5.19
N ALA A 251 6.69 -32.23 5.45
CA ALA A 251 6.28 -31.16 6.38
C ALA A 251 6.69 -31.46 7.83
N ARG A 252 6.63 -32.76 8.25
CA ARG A 252 7.13 -33.20 9.56
C ARG A 252 8.62 -32.88 9.72
N LYS A 253 9.43 -33.14 8.71
CA LYS A 253 10.87 -32.79 8.73
C LYS A 253 11.08 -31.30 8.96
N TRP A 254 10.37 -30.46 8.22
CA TRP A 254 10.41 -28.99 8.44
C TRP A 254 9.96 -28.59 9.84
N LEU A 255 8.93 -29.24 10.39
CA LEU A 255 8.46 -28.97 11.75
C LEU A 255 9.55 -29.30 12.78
N LEU A 256 10.13 -30.50 12.70
CA LEU A 256 11.16 -30.97 13.64
C LEU A 256 12.42 -30.11 13.58
N ILE A 257 12.91 -29.79 12.37
CA ILE A 257 13.99 -28.81 12.16
C ILE A 257 13.62 -27.47 12.79
N GLY A 258 12.40 -26.98 12.51
CA GLY A 258 11.91 -25.72 13.04
C GLY A 258 11.84 -25.64 14.56
N CYS A 259 11.47 -26.73 15.23
CA CYS A 259 11.46 -26.85 16.70
C CYS A 259 12.88 -26.74 17.29
N GLN A 260 13.88 -27.29 16.63
CA GLN A 260 15.26 -27.20 17.09
C GLN A 260 15.88 -25.83 16.88
N ILE A 261 15.68 -25.23 15.68
CA ILE A 261 16.40 -24.00 15.32
C ILE A 261 15.67 -22.72 15.71
N GLY A 262 14.37 -22.77 16.03
CA GLY A 262 13.57 -21.61 16.48
C GLY A 262 13.44 -20.47 15.47
N GLN A 263 13.62 -20.73 14.16
CA GLN A 263 13.53 -19.70 13.14
C GLN A 263 12.10 -19.45 12.67
N ARG A 264 11.86 -18.23 12.12
CA ARG A 264 10.58 -17.89 11.51
C ARG A 264 10.33 -18.78 10.29
N SER A 265 9.07 -19.11 10.00
CA SER A 265 8.70 -20.00 8.89
C SER A 265 9.29 -19.60 7.54
N ASN A 266 9.44 -18.30 7.25
CA ASN A 266 10.06 -17.83 6.00
C ASN A 266 11.57 -18.07 5.98
N ASP A 267 12.25 -17.90 7.12
CA ASP A 267 13.68 -18.15 7.24
C ASP A 267 13.92 -19.67 7.25
N LEU A 268 13.10 -20.44 7.98
CA LEU A 268 13.14 -21.90 8.02
C LEU A 268 12.98 -22.53 6.61
N LEU A 269 11.93 -22.15 5.87
CA LEU A 269 11.62 -22.75 4.56
C LEU A 269 12.52 -22.24 3.41
N ALA A 270 13.40 -21.30 3.70
CA ALA A 270 14.42 -20.84 2.78
C ALA A 270 15.76 -21.58 2.93
N ILE A 271 15.92 -22.40 3.96
CA ILE A 271 17.17 -23.13 4.23
C ILE A 271 17.47 -24.12 3.10
N THR A 272 18.72 -24.13 2.70
CA THR A 272 19.31 -25.02 1.69
C THR A 272 20.52 -25.77 2.27
N LYS A 273 21.07 -26.70 1.52
CA LYS A 273 22.27 -27.45 1.97
C LYS A 273 23.49 -26.54 2.17
N GLU A 274 23.59 -25.48 1.42
CA GLU A 274 24.69 -24.51 1.46
C GLU A 274 24.73 -23.68 2.75
N ASP A 275 23.62 -23.63 3.48
CA ASP A 275 23.53 -22.90 4.76
C ASP A 275 24.13 -23.70 5.93
N PHE A 276 24.44 -24.98 5.72
CA PHE A 276 25.05 -25.83 6.74
C PHE A 276 26.55 -25.89 6.62
N ARG A 277 27.24 -25.49 7.69
CA ARG A 277 28.69 -25.52 7.79
C ARG A 277 29.12 -26.67 8.70
N TYR A 278 29.91 -27.60 8.15
CA TYR A 278 30.48 -28.74 8.83
C TYR A 278 31.79 -28.36 9.52
N THR A 279 31.94 -28.71 10.77
CA THR A 279 33.14 -28.46 11.60
C THR A 279 33.59 -29.73 12.32
N SER A 280 34.79 -29.73 12.90
CA SER A 280 35.24 -30.82 13.75
C SER A 280 34.39 -31.04 15.03
N LYS A 281 33.52 -30.06 15.34
CA LYS A 281 32.65 -30.09 16.54
C LYS A 281 31.18 -30.36 16.20
N GLY A 282 30.85 -30.61 14.93
CA GLY A 282 29.47 -30.85 14.47
C GLY A 282 29.02 -29.90 13.38
N ILE A 283 27.73 -29.85 13.14
CA ILE A 283 27.07 -29.06 12.08
C ILE A 283 26.52 -27.77 12.67
N ASN A 284 26.76 -26.66 11.99
CA ASN A 284 26.15 -25.36 12.29
C ASN A 284 25.32 -24.88 11.11
N LEU A 285 24.17 -24.31 11.40
CA LEU A 285 23.36 -23.56 10.42
C LEU A 285 23.75 -22.08 10.49
N ASP A 286 24.26 -21.53 9.40
CA ASP A 286 24.56 -20.11 9.26
C ASP A 286 23.54 -19.46 8.33
N LEU A 287 22.77 -18.50 8.83
CA LEU A 287 21.75 -17.82 8.03
C LEU A 287 21.67 -16.31 8.33
N ILE A 288 21.14 -15.56 7.37
CA ILE A 288 20.79 -14.15 7.55
C ILE A 288 19.27 -14.04 7.61
N GLN A 289 18.74 -13.63 8.78
CA GLN A 289 17.30 -13.49 8.96
C GLN A 289 16.72 -12.42 8.02
N GLN A 290 15.74 -12.79 7.21
CA GLN A 290 15.13 -11.88 6.21
C GLN A 290 14.47 -10.63 6.82
N LYS A 291 13.81 -10.78 7.99
CA LYS A 291 13.10 -9.68 8.66
C LYS A 291 14.03 -8.66 9.31
N THR A 292 15.12 -9.12 9.90
CA THR A 292 16.01 -8.29 10.73
C THR A 292 17.35 -8.02 10.08
N SER A 293 17.70 -8.75 9.01
CA SER A 293 19.01 -8.75 8.35
C SER A 293 20.18 -9.06 9.29
N LYS A 294 19.90 -9.82 10.38
CA LYS A 294 20.91 -10.23 11.34
C LYS A 294 21.48 -11.59 10.96
N PRO A 295 22.80 -11.76 10.94
CA PRO A 295 23.42 -13.08 10.84
C PRO A 295 23.17 -13.87 12.13
N VAL A 296 22.91 -15.16 12.00
CA VAL A 296 22.68 -16.09 13.10
C VAL A 296 23.39 -17.41 12.78
N THR A 297 24.12 -17.95 13.74
CA THR A 297 24.72 -19.31 13.70
C THR A 297 24.06 -20.16 14.77
N ILE A 298 23.53 -21.32 14.39
CA ILE A 298 22.80 -22.23 15.26
C ILE A 298 23.45 -23.62 15.18
N PRO A 299 23.94 -24.18 16.29
CA PRO A 299 24.45 -25.55 16.31
C PRO A 299 23.30 -26.55 16.16
N ILE A 300 23.50 -27.59 15.37
CA ILE A 300 22.59 -28.71 15.24
C ILE A 300 23.09 -29.83 16.18
N VAL A 301 22.27 -30.20 17.15
CA VAL A 301 22.68 -31.11 18.25
C VAL A 301 21.94 -32.43 18.20
N GLU A 302 20.76 -32.53 17.62
CA GLU A 302 19.94 -33.74 17.60
C GLU A 302 20.35 -34.67 16.45
N ASP A 303 20.74 -35.89 16.73
CA ASP A 303 21.22 -36.86 15.76
C ASP A 303 20.22 -37.12 14.63
N TYR A 304 18.92 -37.21 14.93
CA TYR A 304 17.90 -37.41 13.91
C TYR A 304 17.72 -36.18 12.99
N ILE A 305 18.04 -34.98 13.44
CA ILE A 305 18.07 -33.79 12.60
C ILE A 305 19.32 -33.77 11.74
N ILE A 306 20.47 -34.20 12.31
CA ILE A 306 21.72 -34.36 11.56
C ILE A 306 21.49 -35.32 10.38
N ASP A 307 20.90 -36.49 10.64
CA ASP A 307 20.56 -37.47 9.60
C ASP A 307 19.65 -36.86 8.51
N MET A 308 18.62 -36.09 8.92
CA MET A 308 17.74 -35.40 7.93
C MET A 308 18.47 -34.38 7.06
N ILE A 309 19.44 -33.66 7.62
CA ILE A 309 20.23 -32.66 6.90
C ILE A 309 21.18 -33.35 5.91
N GLU A 310 21.88 -34.39 6.34
CA GLU A 310 22.89 -35.08 5.54
C GLU A 310 22.26 -35.91 4.40
N ASN A 311 21.29 -36.72 4.74
CA ASN A 311 20.76 -37.76 3.87
C ASN A 311 19.47 -37.38 3.15
N ASN A 312 18.62 -36.50 3.74
CA ASN A 312 17.27 -36.31 3.26
C ASN A 312 16.67 -34.94 3.67
N LEU A 313 17.38 -33.85 3.36
CA LEU A 313 16.86 -32.50 3.61
C LEU A 313 15.47 -32.31 2.95
N PRO A 314 14.47 -31.77 3.68
CA PRO A 314 13.13 -31.65 3.12
C PRO A 314 13.08 -30.64 1.96
N TYR A 315 12.27 -30.96 0.95
CA TYR A 315 12.05 -30.06 -0.18
C TYR A 315 11.20 -28.85 0.22
N LYS A 316 11.40 -27.73 -0.48
CA LYS A 316 10.76 -26.46 -0.21
C LYS A 316 9.24 -26.52 -0.39
N ILE A 317 8.49 -25.98 0.58
CA ILE A 317 7.03 -25.81 0.54
C ILE A 317 6.66 -24.36 0.95
N SER A 318 5.42 -23.95 0.70
CA SER A 318 4.95 -22.65 1.19
C SER A 318 4.61 -22.70 2.68
N SER A 319 4.74 -21.55 3.38
CA SER A 319 4.32 -21.45 4.80
C SER A 319 2.84 -21.81 5.00
N GLN A 320 1.99 -21.56 4.00
CA GLN A 320 0.59 -21.95 4.05
C GLN A 320 0.46 -23.47 4.07
N LYS A 321 1.14 -24.18 3.15
CA LYS A 321 1.14 -25.64 3.10
C LYS A 321 1.73 -26.27 4.35
N LEU A 322 2.84 -25.72 4.86
CA LEU A 322 3.39 -26.16 6.13
C LEU A 322 2.35 -26.10 7.26
N ASN A 323 1.66 -24.96 7.40
CA ASN A 323 0.65 -24.78 8.44
C ASN A 323 -0.58 -25.71 8.27
N GLU A 324 -0.97 -26.04 7.04
CA GLU A 324 -2.02 -27.01 6.75
C GLU A 324 -1.59 -28.41 7.19
N TYR A 325 -0.44 -28.87 6.71
CA TYR A 325 0.08 -30.21 6.97
C TYR A 325 0.43 -30.46 8.44
N ILE A 326 0.98 -29.46 9.15
CA ILE A 326 1.23 -29.57 10.59
C ILE A 326 -0.06 -29.93 11.35
N LYS A 327 -1.19 -29.30 11.03
CA LYS A 327 -2.48 -29.59 11.67
C LYS A 327 -2.94 -31.02 11.40
N GLU A 328 -2.75 -31.50 10.18
CA GLU A 328 -3.09 -32.87 9.80
C GLU A 328 -2.17 -33.88 10.47
N ILE A 329 -0.87 -33.59 10.53
CA ILE A 329 0.13 -34.43 11.24
C ILE A 329 -0.20 -34.53 12.73
N CYS A 330 -0.47 -33.39 13.40
CA CYS A 330 -0.85 -33.38 14.81
C CYS A 330 -2.11 -34.21 15.07
N LYS A 331 -3.10 -34.15 14.17
CA LYS A 331 -4.31 -34.96 14.27
C LYS A 331 -4.02 -36.45 14.12
N ILE A 332 -3.15 -36.86 13.17
CA ILE A 332 -2.73 -38.25 12.99
C ILE A 332 -1.95 -38.71 14.20
N ALA A 333 -1.10 -37.84 14.74
CA ALA A 333 -0.33 -38.11 15.96
C ALA A 333 -1.19 -38.05 17.24
N LYS A 334 -2.52 -37.86 17.16
CA LYS A 334 -3.44 -37.78 18.31
C LYS A 334 -3.08 -36.66 19.32
N ILE A 335 -2.51 -35.59 18.84
CA ILE A 335 -2.29 -34.36 19.62
C ILE A 335 -3.53 -33.47 19.41
N ASP A 336 -4.58 -33.79 20.15
CA ASP A 336 -5.93 -33.20 20.00
C ASP A 336 -6.53 -32.79 21.36
N GLU A 337 -5.71 -32.69 22.40
CA GLU A 337 -6.14 -32.22 23.71
C GLU A 337 -6.79 -30.85 23.64
N VAL A 338 -7.94 -30.71 24.30
CA VAL A 338 -8.67 -29.44 24.35
C VAL A 338 -8.01 -28.52 25.37
N ILE A 339 -7.35 -27.51 24.89
CA ILE A 339 -6.69 -26.52 25.73
C ILE A 339 -7.42 -25.18 25.72
N LYS A 340 -7.28 -24.41 26.81
CA LYS A 340 -7.82 -23.06 26.88
C LYS A 340 -7.09 -22.16 25.86
N GLY A 341 -7.83 -21.45 25.01
CA GLY A 341 -7.26 -20.60 23.98
C GLY A 341 -8.24 -19.58 23.44
N LYS A 342 -7.74 -18.62 22.65
CA LYS A 342 -8.57 -17.66 21.93
C LYS A 342 -8.64 -18.09 20.47
N LYS A 343 -9.82 -18.46 19.97
CA LYS A 343 -10.06 -18.85 18.56
C LYS A 343 -11.02 -17.87 17.89
N ILE A 344 -10.78 -17.57 16.62
CA ILE A 344 -11.75 -16.81 15.82
C ILE A 344 -12.88 -17.76 15.46
N ASP A 345 -14.09 -17.43 15.87
CA ASP A 345 -15.29 -18.11 15.45
C ASP A 345 -15.49 -17.90 13.94
N LYS A 346 -15.65 -19.00 13.17
CA LYS A 346 -15.75 -18.92 11.71
C LYS A 346 -17.03 -18.28 11.24
N ASP A 347 -18.10 -18.41 11.98
CA ASP A 347 -19.44 -17.93 11.59
C ASP A 347 -19.62 -16.46 11.99
N THR A 348 -19.19 -16.10 13.17
CA THR A 348 -19.30 -14.73 13.69
C THR A 348 -18.04 -13.90 13.48
N LYS A 349 -16.91 -14.49 13.06
CA LYS A 349 -15.56 -13.89 13.00
C LYS A 349 -15.09 -13.30 14.34
N ARG A 350 -15.72 -13.66 15.45
CA ARG A 350 -15.38 -13.25 16.81
C ARG A 350 -14.31 -14.15 17.41
N LYS A 351 -13.44 -13.59 18.24
CA LYS A 351 -12.57 -14.39 19.10
C LYS A 351 -13.40 -14.89 20.29
N LYS A 352 -13.52 -16.21 20.40
CA LYS A 352 -14.04 -16.88 21.62
C LYS A 352 -12.87 -17.40 22.44
#